data_7a294f5c7abbdbca11ab5535750fef1d
#
_entry.id   7a294f5c7abbdbca11ab5535750fef1d
#
_cell.length_a   1.000
_cell.length_b   1.000
_cell.length_c   1.000
_cell.angle_alpha   90.00
_cell.angle_beta   90.00
_cell.angle_gamma   90.00
#
_symmetry.space_group_name_H-M   'P 1'
#
loop_
_entity.id
_entity.type
_entity.pdbx_description
1 polymer ?
#
loop_
_entity_poly.entity_id
_entity_poly.type
_entity_poly.pdbx_seq_one_letter_code
_entity_poly.pdbx_strand_id
1 'polypeptide(L)'
;MPGYKIKRNNKKFYFVLFPTNSNTQELGKSIEYDSESECVDAIEQFRRIVKINKIDSINSDYVVYDKCSNMKIMNENKRITFITRNTYSNRTKRASSNTINSIYRNIDAEIK
;
A
#
# COMPACT_ATOMS: atom_id res chain seq x y z
N MET A 1 7.56 -12.46 -7.66
CA MET A 1 6.25 -12.34 -8.32
C MET A 1 5.50 -11.17 -7.72
N PRO A 2 4.97 -10.25 -8.53
CA PRO A 2 4.15 -9.17 -8.00
C PRO A 2 2.83 -9.72 -7.48
N GLY A 3 2.24 -9.03 -6.56
CA GLY A 3 0.90 -9.41 -6.14
C GLY A 3 0.59 -9.03 -4.72
N TYR A 4 -0.70 -9.15 -4.44
CA TYR A 4 -1.21 -8.99 -3.08
C TYR A 4 -1.16 -10.34 -2.38
N LYS A 5 -0.80 -10.31 -1.12
CA LYS A 5 -0.81 -11.50 -0.29
C LYS A 5 -1.55 -11.19 1.00
N ILE A 6 -2.49 -12.05 1.37
CA ILE A 6 -3.23 -11.90 2.60
C ILE A 6 -2.50 -12.65 3.70
N LYS A 7 -2.20 -11.96 4.78
CA LYS A 7 -1.52 -12.54 5.94
C LYS A 7 -2.40 -12.46 7.17
N ARG A 8 -2.10 -13.31 8.13
CA ARG A 8 -2.84 -13.39 9.38
C ARG A 8 -1.96 -13.00 10.56
N ASN A 9 -2.52 -12.19 11.46
CA ASN A 9 -1.88 -11.84 12.72
C ASN A 9 -2.90 -12.08 13.83
N ASN A 10 -2.74 -13.20 14.56
CA ASN A 10 -3.73 -13.67 15.54
C ASN A 10 -5.08 -13.90 14.87
N LYS A 11 -6.12 -13.15 15.27
CA LYS A 11 -7.46 -13.28 14.70
C LYS A 11 -7.75 -12.24 13.63
N LYS A 12 -6.75 -11.45 13.25
CA LYS A 12 -6.90 -10.39 12.27
C LYS A 12 -6.17 -10.73 10.97
N PHE A 13 -6.60 -10.08 9.89
CA PHE A 13 -6.05 -10.28 8.56
C PHE A 13 -5.63 -8.95 7.97
N TYR A 14 -4.56 -8.95 7.21
CA TYR A 14 -4.10 -7.77 6.49
C TYR A 14 -3.49 -8.21 5.17
N PHE A 15 -3.39 -7.30 4.22
CA PHE A 15 -2.73 -7.61 2.96
C PHE A 15 -1.42 -6.85 2.82
N VAL A 16 -0.52 -7.43 2.05
CA VAL A 16 0.72 -6.79 1.63
C VAL A 16 0.75 -6.76 0.12
N LEU A 17 1.49 -5.81 -0.45
CA LEU A 17 1.68 -5.70 -1.89
C LEU A 17 3.15 -5.85 -2.21
N PHE A 18 3.48 -6.82 -3.06
CA PHE A 18 4.84 -7.06 -3.51
C PHE A 18 5.05 -6.47 -4.90
N PRO A 19 6.20 -5.83 -5.16
CA PRO A 19 6.48 -5.28 -6.48
C PRO A 19 6.87 -6.35 -7.49
N THR A 20 6.91 -5.95 -8.74
CA THR A 20 7.23 -6.84 -9.85
C THR A 20 8.61 -7.50 -9.71
N ASN A 21 9.55 -6.80 -9.14
CA ASN A 21 10.96 -7.21 -9.15
C ASN A 21 11.44 -7.81 -7.83
N SER A 22 10.56 -8.03 -6.87
CA SER A 22 10.98 -8.55 -5.57
C SER A 22 9.94 -9.47 -4.97
N ASN A 23 10.43 -10.59 -4.42
CA ASN A 23 9.59 -11.54 -3.70
C ASN A 23 9.78 -11.44 -2.20
N THR A 24 10.73 -10.63 -1.76
CA THR A 24 11.14 -10.63 -0.36
C THR A 24 10.80 -9.33 0.37
N GLN A 25 10.54 -8.26 -0.38
CA GLN A 25 10.30 -6.95 0.21
C GLN A 25 9.00 -6.38 -0.30
N GLU A 26 8.01 -6.28 0.58
CA GLU A 26 6.74 -5.67 0.26
C GLU A 26 6.87 -4.16 0.10
N LEU A 27 6.00 -3.58 -0.72
CA LEU A 27 5.89 -2.12 -0.86
C LEU A 27 5.19 -1.51 0.36
N GLY A 28 4.33 -2.27 1.00
CA GLY A 28 3.62 -1.84 2.18
C GLY A 28 2.56 -2.84 2.61
N LYS A 29 1.86 -2.50 3.66
CA LYS A 29 0.81 -3.36 4.22
C LYS A 29 -0.41 -2.55 4.61
N SER A 30 -1.56 -3.21 4.58
CA SER A 30 -2.82 -2.59 5.00
C SER A 30 -2.96 -2.58 6.52
N ILE A 31 -4.00 -1.89 6.99
CA ILE A 31 -4.48 -2.05 8.35
C ILE A 31 -5.09 -3.44 8.49
N GLU A 32 -5.40 -3.83 9.72
CA GLU A 32 -5.96 -5.15 9.99
C GLU A 32 -7.47 -5.18 9.87
N TYR A 33 -8.00 -6.31 9.40
CA TYR A 33 -9.43 -6.57 9.21
C TYR A 33 -9.83 -7.82 9.99
N ASP A 34 -11.11 -7.96 10.28
CA ASP A 34 -11.62 -9.05 11.10
C ASP A 34 -11.74 -10.39 10.36
N SER A 35 -11.83 -10.35 9.02
CA SER A 35 -11.96 -11.56 8.23
C SER A 35 -11.17 -11.46 6.94
N GLU A 36 -10.87 -12.62 6.36
CA GLU A 36 -10.20 -12.68 5.07
C GLU A 36 -11.05 -12.05 3.96
N SER A 37 -12.36 -12.25 4.02
CA SER A 37 -13.30 -11.66 3.07
C SER A 37 -13.26 -10.14 3.11
N GLU A 38 -13.24 -9.55 4.30
CA GLU A 38 -13.09 -8.10 4.42
C GLU A 38 -11.77 -7.61 3.85
N CYS A 39 -10.72 -8.41 4.03
CA CYS A 39 -9.40 -8.08 3.50
C CYS A 39 -9.40 -8.09 1.96
N VAL A 40 -10.06 -9.05 1.33
CA VAL A 40 -10.21 -9.09 -0.13
C VAL A 40 -10.99 -7.87 -0.62
N ASP A 41 -12.08 -7.52 0.05
CA ASP A 41 -12.86 -6.33 -0.29
C ASP A 41 -11.99 -5.06 -0.15
N ALA A 42 -11.14 -5.02 0.86
CA ALA A 42 -10.24 -3.89 1.09
C ALA A 42 -9.22 -3.76 -0.03
N ILE A 43 -8.71 -4.87 -0.58
CA ILE A 43 -7.82 -4.84 -1.75
C ILE A 43 -8.54 -4.21 -2.94
N GLU A 44 -9.77 -4.63 -3.21
CA GLU A 44 -10.54 -4.08 -4.33
C GLU A 44 -10.80 -2.58 -4.16
N GLN A 45 -11.12 -2.14 -2.94
CA GLN A 45 -11.29 -0.71 -2.65
C GLN A 45 -9.99 0.05 -2.82
N PHE A 46 -8.89 -0.52 -2.36
CA PHE A 46 -7.55 0.10 -2.48
C PHE A 46 -7.19 0.32 -3.94
N ARG A 47 -7.38 -0.70 -4.78
CA ARG A 47 -7.16 -0.60 -6.22
C ARG A 47 -7.94 0.56 -6.82
N ARG A 48 -9.23 0.61 -6.51
CA ARG A 48 -10.13 1.63 -7.06
C ARG A 48 -9.74 3.03 -6.63
N ILE A 49 -9.47 3.23 -5.34
CA ILE A 49 -9.12 4.55 -4.81
C ILE A 49 -7.81 5.05 -5.43
N VAL A 50 -6.81 4.20 -5.49
CA VAL A 50 -5.51 4.57 -6.05
C VAL A 50 -5.64 4.93 -7.53
N LYS A 51 -6.42 4.17 -8.29
CA LYS A 51 -6.60 4.43 -9.73
C LYS A 51 -7.43 5.68 -10.00
N ILE A 52 -8.55 5.84 -9.31
CA ILE A 52 -9.45 6.98 -9.53
C ILE A 52 -8.76 8.29 -9.16
N ASN A 53 -8.02 8.31 -8.08
CA ASN A 53 -7.35 9.51 -7.59
C ASN A 53 -5.92 9.67 -8.10
N LYS A 54 -5.45 8.75 -8.96
CA LYS A 54 -4.10 8.76 -9.53
C LYS A 54 -3.04 8.98 -8.47
N ILE A 55 -3.04 8.13 -7.45
CA ILE A 55 -2.08 8.22 -6.34
C ILE A 55 -0.74 7.66 -6.82
N ASP A 56 0.01 8.47 -7.55
CA ASP A 56 1.28 8.06 -8.17
C ASP A 56 2.50 8.83 -7.64
N SER A 57 2.30 9.71 -6.66
CA SER A 57 3.40 10.47 -6.05
C SER A 57 3.03 10.89 -4.63
N ILE A 58 4.04 11.37 -3.90
CA ILE A 58 3.84 11.87 -2.54
C ILE A 58 3.06 13.19 -2.50
N ASN A 59 2.85 13.82 -3.65
CA ASN A 59 2.10 15.09 -3.74
C ASN A 59 0.59 14.88 -3.75
N SER A 60 0.13 13.64 -3.76
CA SER A 60 -1.30 13.33 -3.70
C SER A 60 -1.89 13.75 -2.35
N ASP A 61 -3.14 14.24 -2.38
CA ASP A 61 -3.89 14.57 -1.15
C ASP A 61 -4.18 13.32 -0.30
N TYR A 62 -4.00 12.14 -0.86
CA TYR A 62 -4.26 10.87 -0.18
C TYR A 62 -3.00 10.24 0.41
N VAL A 63 -1.87 10.94 0.34
CA VAL A 63 -0.61 10.45 0.88
C VAL A 63 -0.16 11.33 2.04
N VAL A 64 0.09 10.71 3.18
CA VAL A 64 0.71 11.38 4.32
C VAL A 64 2.20 11.06 4.25
N TYR A 65 3.00 12.09 3.99
CA TYR A 65 4.45 11.95 3.91
C TYR A 65 5.12 12.59 5.12
N ASP A 66 5.87 11.78 5.83
CA ASP A 66 6.74 12.26 6.91
C ASP A 66 8.15 11.78 6.58
N LYS A 67 9.08 12.70 6.49
CA LYS A 67 10.46 12.42 6.10
C LYS A 67 11.15 11.37 6.96
N CYS A 68 10.73 11.23 8.21
CA CYS A 68 11.36 10.32 9.16
C CYS A 68 10.53 9.10 9.50
N SER A 69 9.39 8.91 8.84
CA SER A 69 8.49 7.81 9.16
C SER A 69 7.94 7.14 7.89
N ASN A 70 7.09 6.15 8.09
CA ASN A 70 6.43 5.47 6.98
C ASN A 70 5.47 6.43 6.29
N MET A 71 5.40 6.33 4.97
CA MET A 71 4.33 6.99 4.24
C MET A 71 3.04 6.22 4.44
N LYS A 72 1.93 6.94 4.37
CA LYS A 72 0.60 6.35 4.60
C LYS A 72 -0.33 6.76 3.48
N ILE A 73 -1.13 5.82 3.00
CA ILE A 73 -2.12 6.09 1.96
C ILE A 73 -3.49 6.04 2.62
N MET A 74 -4.30 7.06 2.33
CA MET A 74 -5.63 7.21 2.91
C MET A 74 -6.70 6.81 1.91
N ASN A 75 -7.89 6.46 2.43
CA ASN A 75 -9.06 6.24 1.61
C ASN A 75 -9.82 7.57 1.41
N GLU A 76 -10.99 7.51 0.75
CA GLU A 76 -11.79 8.68 0.46
C GLU A 76 -12.29 9.40 1.71
N ASN A 77 -12.39 8.70 2.83
CA ASN A 77 -12.80 9.27 4.11
C ASN A 77 -11.62 9.82 4.91
N LYS A 78 -10.45 9.92 4.28
CA LYS A 78 -9.20 10.39 4.89
C LYS A 78 -8.74 9.53 6.06
N ARG A 79 -9.07 8.24 6.03
CA ARG A 79 -8.56 7.26 6.98
C ARG A 79 -7.37 6.54 6.38
N ILE A 80 -6.35 6.33 7.18
CA ILE A 80 -5.16 5.57 6.77
C ILE A 80 -5.55 4.11 6.62
N THR A 81 -5.34 3.55 5.42
CA THR A 81 -5.66 2.16 5.13
C THR A 81 -4.46 1.36 4.68
N PHE A 82 -3.37 2.03 4.29
CA PHE A 82 -2.18 1.36 3.80
C PHE A 82 -0.94 2.11 4.27
N ILE A 83 0.04 1.37 4.76
CA ILE A 83 1.28 1.95 5.30
C ILE A 83 2.45 1.38 4.50
N THR A 84 3.24 2.24 3.88
CA THR A 84 4.41 1.80 3.14
C THR A 84 5.45 1.26 4.10
N ARG A 85 6.28 0.36 3.59
CA ARG A 85 7.39 -0.17 4.37
C ARG A 85 8.34 0.97 4.74
N ASN A 86 8.77 0.98 6.00
CA ASN A 86 9.74 1.96 6.45
C ASN A 86 11.11 1.54 5.95
N THR A 87 11.60 2.19 4.91
CA THR A 87 12.89 1.89 4.33
C THR A 87 13.78 3.12 4.37
N TYR A 88 15.07 2.86 4.30
CA TYR A 88 16.06 3.93 4.19
C TYR A 88 15.75 4.85 3.00
N SER A 89 15.24 4.28 1.93
CA SER A 89 14.94 5.04 0.71
C SER A 89 13.82 6.07 0.88
N ASN A 90 12.96 5.92 1.89
CA ASN A 90 11.87 6.86 2.12
C ASN A 90 12.32 8.18 2.75
N ARG A 91 13.62 8.34 3.01
CA ARG A 91 14.15 9.57 3.60
C ARG A 91 14.22 10.74 2.63
N THR A 92 14.15 10.48 1.34
CA THR A 92 14.16 11.55 0.34
C THR A 92 12.82 11.60 -0.38
N LYS A 93 12.45 12.80 -0.84
CA LYS A 93 11.21 12.97 -1.61
C LYS A 93 11.23 12.14 -2.88
N ARG A 94 12.39 12.06 -3.55
CA ARG A 94 12.53 11.30 -4.78
C ARG A 94 12.31 9.81 -4.55
N ALA A 95 12.94 9.25 -3.55
CA ALA A 95 12.80 7.84 -3.23
C ALA A 95 11.38 7.52 -2.76
N SER A 96 10.78 8.42 -1.97
CA SER A 96 9.39 8.27 -1.53
C SER A 96 8.42 8.30 -2.71
N SER A 97 8.63 9.23 -3.64
CA SER A 97 7.81 9.29 -4.86
C SER A 97 7.97 8.02 -5.70
N ASN A 98 9.18 7.47 -5.78
CA ASN A 98 9.41 6.22 -6.49
C ASN A 98 8.67 5.06 -5.85
N THR A 99 8.61 5.02 -4.52
CA THR A 99 7.86 3.98 -3.79
C THR A 99 6.38 4.08 -4.10
N ILE A 100 5.81 5.28 -4.01
CA ILE A 100 4.39 5.49 -4.32
C ILE A 100 4.10 5.15 -5.79
N ASN A 101 4.99 5.55 -6.70
CA ASN A 101 4.83 5.24 -8.12
C ASN A 101 4.85 3.72 -8.35
N SER A 102 5.71 3.00 -7.63
CA SER A 102 5.77 1.54 -7.72
C SER A 102 4.46 0.90 -7.24
N ILE A 103 3.87 1.43 -6.17
CA ILE A 103 2.56 0.98 -5.69
C ILE A 103 1.52 1.20 -6.79
N TYR A 104 1.49 2.38 -7.40
CA TYR A 104 0.55 2.71 -8.46
C TYR A 104 0.68 1.74 -9.64
N ARG A 105 1.91 1.45 -10.06
CA ARG A 105 2.15 0.54 -11.19
C ARG A 105 1.76 -0.91 -10.90
N ASN A 106 1.79 -1.33 -9.64
CA ASN A 106 1.46 -2.71 -9.26
C ASN A 106 0.05 -2.84 -8.70
N ILE A 107 -0.77 -1.80 -8.82
CA ILE A 107 -2.06 -1.74 -8.14
C ILE A 107 -3.04 -2.82 -8.61
N ASP A 108 -2.93 -3.27 -9.85
CA ASP A 108 -3.81 -4.28 -10.43
C ASP A 108 -3.21 -5.69 -10.36
N ALA A 109 -2.15 -5.89 -9.59
CA ALA A 109 -1.55 -7.20 -9.44
C ALA A 109 -2.53 -8.21 -8.82
N GLU A 110 -2.29 -9.48 -9.07
CA GLU A 110 -3.17 -10.54 -8.60
C GLU A 110 -3.12 -10.70 -7.09
N ILE A 111 -4.22 -11.20 -6.52
CA ILE A 111 -4.29 -11.62 -5.12
C ILE A 111 -3.80 -13.07 -5.07
N LYS A 112 -2.83 -13.32 -4.23
CA LYS A 112 -2.20 -14.65 -4.14
C LYS A 112 -2.52 -15.38 -2.85
#